data_ba76512e8aae5d4d5168f672c60aaa36
#
_entry.id   ba76512e8aae5d4d5168f672c60aaa36
#
_cell.length_a   1.000
_cell.length_b   1.000
_cell.length_c   1.000
_cell.angle_alpha   90.00
_cell.angle_beta   90.00
_cell.angle_gamma   90.00
#
_symmetry.space_group_name_H-M   'P 1'
#
loop_
_entity.id
_entity.type
_entity.pdbx_description
1 polymer ?
#
loop_
_entity_poly.entity_id
_entity_poly.type
_entity_poly.pdbx_seq_one_letter_code
_entity_poly.pdbx_strand_id
1 'polypeptide(L)'
;LQTEEELIREQRLFLSCLDGITSYYSNDHAVNLLMEVEGRLPAAKARLLAMLDRFLDLPEADRLHFKLGRRLGFYGGLDDLLLSSQRQEVARRVAAIQQQYPGREDEVCHYLRERVV
;
A
#
# COMPACT_ATOMS: atom_id res chain seq x y z
N LEU A 1 -15.89 -6.23 -2.98
CA LEU A 1 -14.89 -5.50 -2.22
C LEU A 1 -13.51 -5.64 -2.85
N GLN A 2 -12.89 -4.52 -3.24
CA GLN A 2 -11.58 -4.53 -3.86
C GLN A 2 -10.49 -4.44 -2.78
N THR A 3 -9.58 -5.42 -2.76
CA THR A 3 -8.49 -5.46 -1.79
C THR A 3 -7.39 -4.47 -2.16
N GLU A 4 -6.50 -4.18 -1.19
CA GLU A 4 -5.34 -3.35 -1.44
C GLU A 4 -4.44 -3.96 -2.51
N GLU A 5 -4.24 -5.28 -2.47
CA GLU A 5 -3.44 -5.98 -3.48
C GLU A 5 -4.03 -5.85 -4.87
N GLU A 6 -5.36 -5.96 -4.99
CA GLU A 6 -6.03 -5.80 -6.28
C GLU A 6 -5.84 -4.39 -6.84
N LEU A 7 -5.94 -3.37 -5.98
CA LEU A 7 -5.70 -1.98 -6.37
C LEU A 7 -4.25 -1.77 -6.84
N ILE A 8 -3.29 -2.35 -6.12
CA ILE A 8 -1.87 -2.24 -6.49
C ILE A 8 -1.61 -2.95 -7.82
N ARG A 9 -2.22 -4.12 -8.05
CA ARG A 9 -2.07 -4.82 -9.33
C ARG A 9 -2.67 -4.04 -10.49
N GLU A 10 -3.81 -3.39 -10.30
CA GLU A 10 -4.39 -2.51 -11.31
C GLU A 10 -3.48 -1.33 -11.62
N GLN A 11 -2.93 -0.71 -10.58
CA GLN A 11 -2.00 0.40 -10.73
C GLN A 11 -0.76 -0.04 -11.52
N ARG A 12 -0.24 -1.23 -11.20
CA ARG A 12 0.91 -1.79 -11.89
C ARG A 12 0.62 -2.04 -13.37
N LEU A 13 -0.54 -2.62 -13.67
CA LEU A 13 -0.94 -2.87 -15.05
C LEU A 13 -1.07 -1.57 -15.83
N PHE A 14 -1.70 -0.58 -15.24
CA PHE A 14 -1.86 0.74 -15.86
C PHE A 14 -0.49 1.34 -16.20
N LEU A 15 0.42 1.36 -15.23
CA LEU A 15 1.77 1.91 -15.45
C LEU A 15 2.54 1.13 -16.51
N SER A 16 2.41 -0.21 -16.54
CA SER A 16 3.14 -1.04 -17.49
C SER A 16 2.69 -0.77 -18.94
N CYS A 17 1.46 -0.30 -19.13
CA CYS A 17 0.91 0.00 -20.46
C CYS A 17 1.22 1.42 -20.93
N LEU A 18 1.81 2.26 -20.10
CA LEU A 18 2.12 3.66 -20.46
C LEU A 18 3.48 3.73 -21.14
N ASP A 19 3.49 3.71 -22.47
CA ASP A 19 4.72 3.82 -23.25
C ASP A 19 4.73 5.13 -24.03
N GLY A 20 5.89 5.79 -24.09
CA GLY A 20 6.08 7.00 -24.86
C GLY A 20 5.36 8.23 -24.34
N ILE A 21 4.78 8.16 -23.15
CA ILE A 21 4.05 9.27 -22.54
C ILE A 21 5.00 10.08 -21.67
N THR A 22 5.02 11.39 -21.90
CA THR A 22 5.80 12.33 -21.10
C THR A 22 4.86 13.09 -20.19
N SER A 23 4.68 12.62 -18.97
CA SER A 23 3.83 13.26 -17.98
C SER A 23 4.22 12.85 -16.57
N TYR A 24 3.65 13.54 -15.58
CA TYR A 24 3.89 13.21 -14.18
C TYR A 24 2.77 12.26 -13.71
N TYR A 25 3.19 11.11 -13.18
CA TYR A 25 2.25 10.13 -12.64
C TYR A 25 2.08 10.35 -11.13
N SER A 26 0.85 10.49 -10.70
CA SER A 26 0.51 10.53 -9.28
C SER A 26 -0.91 9.99 -9.08
N ASN A 27 -1.18 9.55 -7.86
CA ASN A 27 -2.51 9.10 -7.45
C ASN A 27 -3.00 9.92 -6.28
N ASP A 28 -4.30 9.77 -5.98
CA ASP A 28 -4.88 10.37 -4.79
C ASP A 28 -4.22 9.77 -3.55
N HIS A 29 -3.50 10.58 -2.80
CA HIS A 29 -2.75 10.14 -1.63
C HIS A 29 -3.65 9.62 -0.51
N ALA A 30 -4.90 10.08 -0.45
CA ALA A 30 -5.83 9.64 0.59
C ALA A 30 -6.19 8.16 0.44
N VAL A 31 -6.32 7.67 -0.79
CA VAL A 31 -6.71 6.27 -1.05
C VAL A 31 -5.55 5.40 -1.47
N ASN A 32 -4.44 5.97 -1.91
CA ASN A 32 -3.29 5.22 -2.40
C ASN A 32 -2.50 4.62 -1.24
N LEU A 33 -2.36 3.29 -1.22
CA LEU A 33 -1.61 2.59 -0.18
C LEU A 33 -0.13 2.98 -0.20
N LEU A 34 0.45 3.12 -1.39
CA LEU A 34 1.86 3.47 -1.57
C LEU A 34 1.97 4.91 -2.06
N MET A 35 2.04 5.85 -1.11
CA MET A 35 2.11 7.28 -1.41
C MET A 35 3.37 7.66 -2.18
N GLU A 36 4.44 6.88 -2.05
CA GLU A 36 5.71 7.15 -2.72
C GLU A 36 5.68 6.81 -4.21
N VAL A 37 4.61 6.17 -4.70
CA VAL A 37 4.52 5.80 -6.12
C VAL A 37 4.04 6.99 -6.92
N GLU A 38 4.99 7.90 -7.21
CA GLU A 38 4.77 9.05 -8.07
C GLU A 38 6.07 9.42 -8.76
N GLY A 39 6.00 10.03 -9.93
CA GLY A 39 7.18 10.44 -10.65
C GLY A 39 6.90 10.83 -12.09
N ARG A 40 7.91 11.40 -12.74
CA ARG A 40 7.80 11.85 -14.12
C ARG A 40 8.06 10.70 -15.08
N LEU A 41 7.09 10.45 -15.96
CA LEU A 41 7.23 9.44 -16.99
C LEU A 41 7.93 10.03 -18.22
N PRO A 42 8.65 9.22 -18.99
CA PRO A 42 8.85 7.78 -18.82
C PRO A 42 9.99 7.39 -17.88
N ALA A 43 10.80 8.36 -17.43
CA ALA A 43 12.03 8.09 -16.67
C ALA A 43 11.77 7.32 -15.37
N ALA A 44 10.69 7.62 -14.68
CA ALA A 44 10.37 7.01 -13.39
C ALA A 44 9.69 5.65 -13.50
N LYS A 45 9.28 5.21 -14.71
CA LYS A 45 8.44 4.02 -14.87
C LYS A 45 9.02 2.77 -14.22
N ALA A 46 10.29 2.46 -14.50
CA ALA A 46 10.94 1.27 -13.95
C ALA A 46 10.99 1.32 -12.42
N ARG A 47 11.29 2.48 -11.86
CA ARG A 47 11.32 2.67 -10.40
C ARG A 47 9.94 2.47 -9.79
N LEU A 48 8.91 3.04 -10.41
CA LEU A 48 7.54 2.93 -9.90
C LEU A 48 7.06 1.48 -9.93
N LEU A 49 7.33 0.77 -11.03
CA LEU A 49 6.98 -0.65 -11.12
C LEU A 49 7.70 -1.48 -10.06
N ALA A 50 8.99 -1.19 -9.82
CA ALA A 50 9.75 -1.89 -8.79
C ALA A 50 9.17 -1.66 -7.40
N MET A 51 8.68 -0.46 -7.11
CA MET A 51 8.06 -0.15 -5.82
C MET A 51 6.77 -0.95 -5.62
N LEU A 52 5.94 -1.03 -6.65
CA LEU A 52 4.71 -1.83 -6.59
C LEU A 52 5.02 -3.31 -6.42
N ASP A 53 6.01 -3.82 -7.15
CA ASP A 53 6.43 -5.22 -7.04
C ASP A 53 7.00 -5.53 -5.66
N ARG A 54 7.73 -4.60 -5.07
CA ARG A 54 8.26 -4.77 -3.71
C ARG A 54 7.15 -5.06 -2.71
N PHE A 55 6.05 -4.34 -2.79
CA PHE A 55 4.89 -4.60 -1.93
C PHE A 55 4.28 -5.96 -2.24
N LEU A 56 4.03 -6.26 -3.53
CA LEU A 56 3.37 -7.51 -3.92
C LEU A 56 4.20 -8.74 -3.57
N ASP A 57 5.53 -8.60 -3.53
CA ASP A 57 6.44 -9.70 -3.23
C ASP A 57 6.63 -9.93 -1.73
N LEU A 58 6.11 -9.07 -0.87
CA LEU A 58 6.20 -9.28 0.57
C LEU A 58 5.43 -10.55 0.97
N PRO A 59 5.90 -11.28 1.99
CA PRO A 59 5.10 -12.35 2.59
C PRO A 59 3.74 -11.83 3.02
N GLU A 60 2.73 -12.68 3.01
CA GLU A 60 1.36 -12.29 3.32
C GLU A 60 1.24 -11.58 4.67
N ALA A 61 1.93 -12.10 5.69
CA ALA A 61 1.91 -11.50 7.03
C ALA A 61 2.49 -10.08 7.03
N ASP A 62 3.56 -9.86 6.25
CA ASP A 62 4.17 -8.54 6.14
C ASP A 62 3.29 -7.57 5.36
N ARG A 63 2.61 -8.07 4.31
CA ARG A 63 1.65 -7.24 3.59
C ARG A 63 0.51 -6.79 4.49
N LEU A 64 -0.03 -7.70 5.30
CA LEU A 64 -1.10 -7.37 6.23
C LEU A 64 -0.63 -6.35 7.26
N HIS A 65 0.55 -6.55 7.81
CA HIS A 65 1.15 -5.62 8.77
C HIS A 65 1.28 -4.22 8.16
N PHE A 66 1.81 -4.13 6.95
CA PHE A 66 1.97 -2.84 6.28
C PHE A 66 0.62 -2.19 5.95
N LYS A 67 -0.31 -2.97 5.40
CA LYS A 67 -1.63 -2.44 5.03
C LYS A 67 -2.32 -1.79 6.22
N LEU A 68 -2.38 -2.49 7.32
CA LEU A 68 -3.03 -1.96 8.51
C LEU A 68 -2.24 -0.81 9.13
N GLY A 69 -0.92 -0.92 9.16
CA GLY A 69 -0.09 0.17 9.66
C GLY A 69 -0.26 1.46 8.84
N ARG A 70 -0.35 1.33 7.53
CA ARG A 70 -0.57 2.47 6.64
C ARG A 70 -1.95 3.08 6.85
N ARG A 71 -3.00 2.26 6.90
CA ARG A 71 -4.38 2.74 7.07
C ARG A 71 -4.66 3.30 8.45
N LEU A 72 -3.95 2.82 9.47
CA LEU A 72 -4.04 3.35 10.82
C LEU A 72 -3.18 4.61 11.04
N GLY A 73 -2.39 4.98 10.05
CA GLY A 73 -1.60 6.20 10.10
C GLY A 73 -0.20 6.07 10.68
N PHE A 74 0.28 4.85 10.92
CA PHE A 74 1.63 4.63 11.45
C PHE A 74 2.71 4.69 10.37
N TYR A 75 2.38 4.28 9.14
CA TYR A 75 3.33 4.21 8.03
C TYR A 75 2.92 5.14 6.90
N GLY A 76 3.92 5.79 6.27
CA GLY A 76 3.72 6.56 5.06
C GLY A 76 4.11 5.80 3.80
N GLY A 77 5.12 4.93 3.89
CA GLY A 77 5.61 4.14 2.77
C GLY A 77 6.28 2.86 3.23
N LEU A 78 6.72 2.03 2.29
CA LEU A 78 7.31 0.73 2.59
C LEU A 78 8.59 0.82 3.43
N ASP A 79 9.35 1.89 3.27
CA ASP A 79 10.59 2.05 4.03
C ASP A 79 10.32 2.21 5.54
N ASP A 80 9.13 2.64 5.91
CA ASP A 80 8.76 2.78 7.32
C ASP A 80 8.66 1.44 8.04
N LEU A 81 8.56 0.33 7.31
CA LEU A 81 8.60 -1.01 7.90
C LEU A 81 9.89 -1.28 8.67
N LEU A 82 10.95 -0.52 8.40
CA LEU A 82 12.24 -0.66 9.07
C LEU A 82 12.27 0.04 10.43
N LEU A 83 11.24 0.83 10.76
CA LEU A 83 11.17 1.58 12.02
C LEU A 83 10.66 0.68 13.14
N SER A 84 11.60 0.19 13.95
CA SER A 84 11.30 -0.83 14.98
C SER A 84 10.31 -0.35 16.05
N SER A 85 10.34 0.94 16.42
CA SER A 85 9.45 1.49 17.44
C SER A 85 7.98 1.44 17.00
N GLN A 86 7.71 1.78 15.74
CA GLN A 86 6.35 1.73 15.21
C GLN A 86 5.91 0.29 14.92
N ARG A 87 6.86 -0.56 14.57
CA ARG A 87 6.58 -1.94 14.19
C ARG A 87 5.91 -2.72 15.31
N GLN A 88 6.34 -2.53 16.55
CA GLN A 88 5.74 -3.20 17.71
C GLN A 88 4.30 -2.73 17.95
N GLU A 89 4.07 -1.43 17.85
CA GLU A 89 2.73 -0.89 18.03
C GLU A 89 1.78 -1.38 16.94
N VAL A 90 2.23 -1.38 15.69
CA VAL A 90 1.43 -1.89 14.58
C VAL A 90 1.15 -3.38 14.78
N ALA A 91 2.13 -4.17 15.22
CA ALA A 91 1.94 -5.59 15.46
C ALA A 91 0.84 -5.85 16.49
N ARG A 92 0.80 -5.05 17.56
CA ARG A 92 -0.26 -5.15 18.56
C ARG A 92 -1.63 -4.83 17.97
N ARG A 93 -1.72 -3.78 17.14
CA ARG A 93 -2.96 -3.40 16.48
C ARG A 93 -3.44 -4.47 15.51
N VAL A 94 -2.51 -5.05 14.75
CA VAL A 94 -2.82 -6.14 13.83
C VAL A 94 -3.36 -7.35 14.60
N ALA A 95 -2.71 -7.73 15.69
CA ALA A 95 -3.17 -8.84 16.51
C ALA A 95 -4.58 -8.60 17.07
N ALA A 96 -4.85 -7.38 17.54
CA ALA A 96 -6.16 -7.03 18.06
C ALA A 96 -7.24 -7.11 16.96
N ILE A 97 -6.93 -6.64 15.76
CA ILE A 97 -7.86 -6.70 14.63
C ILE A 97 -8.11 -8.15 14.22
N GLN A 98 -7.07 -8.97 14.16
CA GLN A 98 -7.22 -10.38 13.83
C GLN A 98 -8.07 -11.13 14.86
N GLN A 99 -7.93 -10.77 16.12
CA GLN A 99 -8.72 -11.37 17.19
C GLN A 99 -10.18 -10.94 17.13
N GLN A 100 -10.42 -9.68 16.85
CA GLN A 100 -11.77 -9.10 16.84
C GLN A 100 -12.52 -9.39 15.53
N TYR A 101 -11.81 -9.42 14.41
CA TYR A 101 -12.39 -9.61 13.07
C TYR A 101 -11.61 -10.69 12.30
N PRO A 102 -11.63 -11.94 12.77
CA PRO A 102 -10.85 -13.01 12.13
C PRO A 102 -11.28 -13.24 10.67
N GLY A 103 -10.31 -13.24 9.77
CA GLY A 103 -10.58 -13.44 8.34
C GLY A 103 -11.18 -12.25 7.62
N ARG A 104 -11.34 -11.10 8.30
CA ARG A 104 -11.98 -9.91 7.72
C ARG A 104 -11.03 -8.72 7.65
N GLU A 105 -9.74 -8.96 7.61
CA GLU A 105 -8.73 -7.91 7.63
C GLU A 105 -8.83 -6.99 6.41
N ASP A 106 -9.17 -7.52 5.24
CA ASP A 106 -9.36 -6.71 4.03
C ASP A 106 -10.56 -5.77 4.15
N GLU A 107 -11.63 -6.23 4.82
CA GLU A 107 -12.78 -5.37 5.10
C GLU A 107 -12.41 -4.23 6.03
N VAL A 108 -11.56 -4.50 7.02
CA VAL A 108 -11.07 -3.45 7.93
C VAL A 108 -10.25 -2.43 7.16
N CYS A 109 -9.35 -2.88 6.29
CA CYS A 109 -8.57 -1.97 5.43
C CYS A 109 -9.48 -1.10 4.56
N HIS A 110 -10.50 -1.70 3.97
CA HIS A 110 -11.46 -0.97 3.14
C HIS A 110 -12.19 0.09 3.96
N TYR A 111 -12.66 -0.29 5.14
CA TYR A 111 -13.35 0.64 6.05
C TYR A 111 -12.47 1.83 6.39
N LEU A 112 -11.21 1.58 6.75
CA LEU A 112 -10.28 2.64 7.12
C LEU A 112 -9.95 3.53 5.92
N ARG A 113 -9.82 2.96 4.74
CA ARG A 113 -9.56 3.71 3.51
C ARG A 113 -10.69 4.69 3.22
N GLU A 114 -11.93 4.24 3.39
CA GLU A 114 -13.10 5.09 3.12
C GLU A 114 -13.23 6.24 4.11
N ARG A 115 -12.65 6.12 5.30
CA ARG A 115 -12.72 7.16 6.32
C ARG A 115 -11.67 8.25 6.18
N VAL A 116 -10.68 8.08 5.31
CA VAL A 116 -9.59 9.04 5.13
C VAL A 116 -10.02 10.23 4.28
N VAL A 117 -11.11 10.12 3.59
CA VAL A 117 -11.61 11.15 2.67
C VAL A 117 -12.13 12.39 3.40
#